data_4dfbfd244fc501c53f1ba65fe01fa2ba
#
_entry.id   4dfbfd244fc501c53f1ba65fe01fa2ba
#
_cell.length_a   1.000
_cell.length_b   1.000
_cell.length_c   1.000
_cell.angle_alpha   90.00
_cell.angle_beta   90.00
_cell.angle_gamma   90.00
#
_symmetry.space_group_name_H-M   'P 1'
#
loop_
_entity.id
_entity.type
_entity.pdbx_description
1 polymer ?
#
loop_
_entity_poly.entity_id
_entity_poly.type
_entity_poly.pdbx_seq_one_letter_code
_entity_poly.pdbx_strand_id
1 'polypeptide(L)'
;NFQRDVDYCSGAFLLFARSDFEALEGFDEQFSPAYYEESDFCIRLKQSGKRIVYCPDAQITHYEFASTGGFDSASELQIAHRELLLNKHADYLSERQEKSVENVLAARTANNFPNVLIIDDRVPYPHLGAGYPRCSHILKELSQLPLNISFYPLQFPNDDWSSLYGAVPKSVEVILDRGRAGLADFLLEREGF
;
A
#
# COMPACT_ATOMS: atom_id res chain seq x y z
N ASN A 1 -6.51 4.72 -4.58
CA ASN A 1 -6.61 4.32 -3.15
C ASN A 1 -7.26 2.95 -3.01
N PHE A 2 -6.50 1.91 -2.71
CA PHE A 2 -7.01 0.56 -2.47
C PHE A 2 -6.22 -0.09 -1.32
N GLN A 3 -6.82 -1.09 -0.70
CA GLN A 3 -6.18 -1.85 0.38
C GLN A 3 -5.10 -2.77 -0.19
N ARG A 4 -3.88 -2.68 0.34
CA ARG A 4 -2.74 -3.47 -0.15
C ARG A 4 -1.70 -3.74 0.94
N ASP A 5 -0.86 -4.73 0.68
CA ASP A 5 0.35 -4.93 1.48
C ASP A 5 1.35 -3.80 1.21
N VAL A 6 1.98 -3.34 2.28
CA VAL A 6 3.00 -2.29 2.24
C VAL A 6 4.20 -2.70 3.10
N ASP A 7 5.32 -2.01 2.95
CA ASP A 7 6.49 -2.29 3.78
C ASP A 7 6.36 -1.65 5.16
N TYR A 8 5.69 -0.50 5.26
CA TYR A 8 5.45 0.14 6.53
C TYR A 8 4.17 0.98 6.53
N CYS A 9 3.65 1.31 7.73
CA CYS A 9 2.63 2.31 7.95
C CYS A 9 3.15 3.35 8.95
N SER A 10 2.74 4.61 8.78
CA SER A 10 3.11 5.69 9.68
C SER A 10 2.58 5.46 11.11
N GLY A 11 3.42 5.75 12.09
CA GLY A 11 3.06 5.73 13.52
C GLY A 11 1.95 6.73 13.90
N ALA A 12 1.65 7.71 13.03
CA ALA A 12 0.53 8.62 13.23
C ALA A 12 -0.82 7.89 13.34
N PHE A 13 -1.00 6.76 12.64
CA PHE A 13 -2.16 5.89 12.80
C PHE A 13 -1.81 4.44 12.44
N LEU A 14 -1.37 3.69 13.44
CA LEU A 14 -0.98 2.30 13.32
C LEU A 14 -1.81 1.44 14.28
N LEU A 15 -2.43 0.38 13.78
CA LEU A 15 -3.19 -0.59 14.56
C LEU A 15 -2.52 -1.97 14.45
N PHE A 16 -2.28 -2.60 15.57
CA PHE A 16 -1.68 -3.94 15.67
C PHE A 16 -2.23 -4.71 16.87
N ALA A 17 -2.06 -6.02 16.87
CA ALA A 17 -2.43 -6.84 18.02
C ALA A 17 -1.43 -6.60 19.18
N ARG A 18 -1.95 -6.44 20.39
CA ARG A 18 -1.13 -6.27 21.60
C ARG A 18 -0.14 -7.44 21.79
N SER A 19 -0.58 -8.65 21.49
CA SER A 19 0.28 -9.85 21.57
C SER A 19 1.49 -9.77 20.62
N ASP A 20 1.34 -9.18 19.43
CA ASP A 20 2.45 -9.01 18.49
C ASP A 20 3.42 -7.94 18.97
N PHE A 21 2.91 -6.86 19.58
CA PHE A 21 3.73 -5.82 20.19
C PHE A 21 4.55 -6.36 21.37
N GLU A 22 3.91 -7.12 22.27
CA GLU A 22 4.58 -7.74 23.42
C GLU A 22 5.61 -8.80 22.99
N ALA A 23 5.28 -9.61 21.97
CA ALA A 23 6.20 -10.64 21.45
C ALA A 23 7.46 -10.07 20.78
N LEU A 24 7.36 -8.83 20.26
CA LEU A 24 8.49 -8.11 19.67
C LEU A 24 9.14 -7.10 20.64
N GLU A 25 8.79 -7.14 21.92
CA GLU A 25 9.33 -6.27 22.97
C GLU A 25 9.06 -4.75 22.73
N GLY A 26 7.98 -4.45 22.01
CA GLY A 26 7.56 -3.08 21.77
C GLY A 26 8.37 -2.33 20.70
N PHE A 27 8.37 -1.01 20.80
CA PHE A 27 9.26 -0.16 20.01
C PHE A 27 10.68 -0.21 20.54
N ASP A 28 11.66 -0.17 19.65
CA ASP A 28 13.07 -0.13 20.05
C ASP A 28 13.44 1.26 20.59
N GLU A 29 13.87 1.30 21.84
CA GLU A 29 14.23 2.54 22.53
C GLU A 29 15.44 3.27 21.91
N GLN A 30 16.22 2.62 21.04
CA GLN A 30 17.29 3.27 20.28
C GLN A 30 16.76 4.39 19.35
N PHE A 31 15.47 4.33 18.98
CA PHE A 31 14.79 5.37 18.21
C PHE A 31 14.07 6.41 19.09
N SER A 32 14.38 6.45 20.39
CA SER A 32 13.82 7.48 21.28
C SER A 32 14.46 8.85 21.01
N PRO A 33 13.73 9.96 21.07
CA PRO A 33 12.33 10.07 21.49
C PRO A 33 11.31 9.92 20.34
N ALA A 34 11.72 9.90 19.08
CA ALA A 34 10.81 9.80 17.93
C ALA A 34 11.57 9.52 16.62
N TYR A 35 10.81 9.15 15.58
CA TYR A 35 11.20 8.86 14.20
C TYR A 35 11.87 7.51 13.99
N TYR A 36 11.31 6.75 13.05
CA TYR A 36 11.73 5.42 12.61
C TYR A 36 11.45 4.27 13.59
N GLU A 37 10.91 4.51 14.80
CA GLU A 37 10.48 3.45 15.73
C GLU A 37 9.37 2.57 15.12
N GLU A 38 8.41 3.18 14.42
CA GLU A 38 7.35 2.45 13.73
C GLU A 38 7.85 1.75 12.47
N SER A 39 8.86 2.32 11.80
CA SER A 39 9.48 1.69 10.63
C SER A 39 10.25 0.43 11.04
N ASP A 40 11.03 0.51 12.10
CA ASP A 40 11.70 -0.63 12.73
C ASP A 40 10.71 -1.71 13.15
N PHE A 41 9.65 -1.31 13.83
CA PHE A 41 8.61 -2.23 14.30
C PHE A 41 7.90 -2.93 13.13
N CYS A 42 7.57 -2.22 12.05
CA CYS A 42 6.99 -2.80 10.84
C CYS A 42 7.93 -3.82 10.20
N ILE A 43 9.24 -3.55 10.12
CA ILE A 43 10.22 -4.51 9.60
C ILE A 43 10.25 -5.77 10.46
N ARG A 44 10.32 -5.64 11.79
CA ARG A 44 10.32 -6.78 12.72
C ARG A 44 9.03 -7.60 12.62
N LEU A 45 7.88 -6.96 12.46
CA LEU A 45 6.61 -7.64 12.20
C LEU A 45 6.67 -8.46 10.91
N LYS A 46 7.17 -7.90 9.81
CA LYS A 46 7.31 -8.63 8.53
C LYS A 46 8.29 -9.81 8.65
N GLN A 47 9.41 -9.63 9.33
CA GLN A 47 10.38 -10.71 9.60
C GLN A 47 9.78 -11.81 10.46
N SER A 48 8.80 -11.52 11.32
CA SER A 48 8.03 -12.52 12.08
C SER A 48 6.88 -13.18 11.28
N GLY A 49 6.79 -12.92 9.96
CA GLY A 49 5.78 -13.50 9.07
C GLY A 49 4.42 -12.77 9.09
N LYS A 50 4.34 -11.58 9.69
CA LYS A 50 3.12 -10.77 9.69
C LYS A 50 3.02 -9.91 8.44
N ARG A 51 1.81 -9.49 8.10
CA ARG A 51 1.55 -8.57 7.00
C ARG A 51 1.32 -7.16 7.52
N ILE A 52 1.82 -6.18 6.81
CA ILE A 52 1.47 -4.77 7.02
C ILE A 52 0.49 -4.38 5.92
N VAL A 53 -0.68 -3.92 6.30
CA VAL A 53 -1.77 -3.63 5.35
C VAL A 53 -2.15 -2.16 5.43
N TYR A 54 -2.01 -1.44 4.31
CA TYR A 54 -2.56 -0.10 4.17
C TYR A 54 -4.08 -0.17 3.98
N CYS A 55 -4.82 0.55 4.83
CA CYS A 55 -6.27 0.66 4.78
C CYS A 55 -6.68 2.10 4.41
N PRO A 56 -7.18 2.35 3.19
CA PRO A 56 -7.50 3.69 2.73
C PRO A 56 -8.71 4.32 3.44
N ASP A 57 -9.55 3.53 4.11
CA ASP A 57 -10.70 4.02 4.87
C ASP A 57 -10.29 4.60 6.25
N ALA A 58 -9.12 4.22 6.74
CA ALA A 58 -8.59 4.72 8.00
C ALA A 58 -7.91 6.06 7.76
N GLN A 59 -8.62 7.15 8.06
CA GLN A 59 -8.17 8.51 7.81
C GLN A 59 -8.12 9.31 9.11
N ILE A 60 -7.03 10.05 9.30
CA ILE A 60 -6.85 10.99 10.41
C ILE A 60 -6.34 12.33 9.90
N THR A 61 -6.54 13.37 10.69
CA THR A 61 -5.83 14.63 10.50
C THR A 61 -4.61 14.64 11.41
N HIS A 62 -3.42 14.71 10.82
CA HIS A 62 -2.15 14.73 11.56
C HIS A 62 -1.53 16.12 11.50
N TYR A 63 -1.30 16.71 12.68
CA TYR A 63 -0.61 18.00 12.83
C TYR A 63 0.88 17.74 13.01
N GLU A 64 1.64 17.88 11.92
CA GLU A 64 3.09 17.64 11.95
C GLU A 64 3.82 18.61 12.90
N PHE A 65 4.92 18.14 13.49
CA PHE A 65 5.79 18.89 14.39
C PHE A 65 5.16 19.41 15.69
N ALA A 66 3.94 19.00 16.03
CA ALA A 66 3.29 19.44 17.28
C ALA A 66 4.04 18.97 18.55
N SER A 67 4.79 17.86 18.46
CA SER A 67 5.49 17.23 19.59
C SER A 67 7.00 17.50 19.63
N THR A 68 7.59 18.12 18.60
CA THR A 68 9.03 18.39 18.52
C THR A 68 9.32 19.87 18.69
N GLY A 69 10.38 20.21 19.40
CA GLY A 69 10.75 21.57 19.75
C GLY A 69 11.18 22.50 18.59
N GLY A 70 10.89 22.08 17.34
CA GLY A 70 11.17 22.85 16.13
C GLY A 70 11.67 21.99 14.98
N PHE A 71 11.70 22.56 13.77
CA PHE A 71 12.04 21.88 12.53
C PHE A 71 13.50 21.38 12.48
N ASP A 72 14.45 22.18 12.99
CA ASP A 72 15.88 21.88 12.90
C ASP A 72 16.28 20.67 13.75
N SER A 73 15.80 20.59 15.00
CA SER A 73 16.06 19.44 15.89
C SER A 73 15.41 18.15 15.39
N ALA A 74 14.24 18.26 14.76
CA ALA A 74 13.56 17.13 14.14
C ALA A 74 14.35 16.56 12.96
N SER A 75 14.95 17.42 12.14
CA SER A 75 15.72 17.01 10.96
C SER A 75 17.01 16.25 11.33
N GLU A 76 17.76 16.75 12.33
CA GLU A 76 18.97 16.06 12.80
C GLU A 76 18.66 14.67 13.36
N LEU A 77 17.59 14.56 14.14
CA LEU A 77 17.16 13.30 14.72
C LEU A 77 16.69 12.31 13.63
N GLN A 78 15.97 12.78 12.62
CA GLN A 78 15.55 11.96 11.48
C GLN A 78 16.76 11.41 10.69
N ILE A 79 17.79 12.22 10.49
CA ILE A 79 19.03 11.77 9.79
C ILE A 79 19.71 10.69 10.61
N ALA A 80 19.93 10.91 11.91
CA ALA A 80 20.59 9.94 12.78
C ALA A 80 19.82 8.61 12.87
N HIS A 81 18.51 8.68 13.07
CA HIS A 81 17.68 7.47 13.16
C HIS A 81 17.50 6.76 11.83
N ARG A 82 17.54 7.48 10.70
CA ARG A 82 17.60 6.86 9.38
C ARG A 82 18.86 6.02 9.21
N GLU A 83 20.02 6.52 9.59
CA GLU A 83 21.28 5.77 9.53
C GLU A 83 21.26 4.54 10.44
N LEU A 84 20.69 4.70 11.66
CA LEU A 84 20.48 3.59 12.59
C LEU A 84 19.60 2.49 11.97
N LEU A 85 18.46 2.86 11.37
CA LEU A 85 17.55 1.92 10.71
C LEU A 85 18.23 1.18 9.55
N LEU A 86 18.97 1.92 8.70
CA LEU A 86 19.68 1.35 7.56
C LEU A 86 20.74 0.33 8.01
N ASN A 87 21.48 0.63 9.06
CA ASN A 87 22.49 -0.27 9.60
C ASN A 87 21.86 -1.49 10.27
N LYS A 88 20.80 -1.29 11.06
CA LYS A 88 20.12 -2.38 11.79
C LYS A 88 19.46 -3.38 10.86
N HIS A 89 18.88 -2.93 9.74
CA HIS A 89 18.12 -3.74 8.82
C HIS A 89 18.72 -3.84 7.42
N ALA A 90 20.05 -3.74 7.31
CA ALA A 90 20.76 -3.68 6.02
C ALA A 90 20.37 -4.84 5.09
N ASP A 91 20.33 -6.08 5.59
CA ASP A 91 20.00 -7.27 4.79
C ASP A 91 18.55 -7.19 4.26
N TYR A 92 17.61 -6.86 5.13
CA TYR A 92 16.20 -6.72 4.75
C TYR A 92 16.00 -5.61 3.71
N LEU A 93 16.65 -4.48 3.89
CA LEU A 93 16.51 -3.30 3.03
C LEU A 93 17.21 -3.49 1.68
N SER A 94 18.28 -4.30 1.61
CA SER A 94 18.97 -4.60 0.36
C SER A 94 18.10 -5.32 -0.67
N GLU A 95 17.06 -6.00 -0.23
CA GLU A 95 16.07 -6.68 -1.07
C GLU A 95 14.93 -5.76 -1.53
N ARG A 96 14.90 -4.50 -1.08
CA ARG A 96 13.85 -3.53 -1.39
C ARG A 96 14.24 -2.65 -2.57
N GLN A 97 13.20 -2.14 -3.25
CA GLN A 97 13.41 -1.21 -4.36
C GLN A 97 13.95 0.13 -3.86
N GLU A 98 14.93 0.67 -4.57
CA GLU A 98 15.38 2.03 -4.32
C GLU A 98 14.27 3.06 -4.59
N LYS A 99 14.30 4.15 -3.84
CA LYS A 99 13.35 5.25 -4.01
C LYS A 99 13.60 5.96 -5.33
N SER A 100 12.81 5.62 -6.35
CA SER A 100 12.81 6.30 -7.64
C SER A 100 11.39 6.35 -8.23
N VAL A 101 11.17 7.21 -9.20
CA VAL A 101 9.88 7.30 -9.90
C VAL A 101 9.63 6.03 -10.73
N GLU A 102 10.68 5.47 -11.32
CA GLU A 102 10.64 4.26 -12.13
C GLU A 102 10.23 3.03 -11.31
N ASN A 103 10.60 3.00 -10.04
CA ASN A 103 10.32 1.89 -9.13
C ASN A 103 8.95 1.97 -8.45
N VAL A 104 8.21 3.07 -8.59
CA VAL A 104 6.92 3.27 -7.89
C VAL A 104 5.94 2.12 -8.12
N LEU A 105 5.85 1.62 -9.35
CA LEU A 105 4.92 0.55 -9.69
C LEU A 105 5.39 -0.82 -9.19
N ALA A 106 6.69 -1.11 -9.26
CA ALA A 106 7.28 -2.34 -8.71
C ALA A 106 7.23 -2.37 -7.18
N ALA A 107 7.44 -1.22 -6.54
CA ALA A 107 7.47 -1.09 -5.08
C ALA A 107 6.09 -1.01 -4.41
N ARG A 108 5.01 -0.85 -5.18
CA ARG A 108 3.68 -0.55 -4.61
C ARG A 108 2.99 -1.71 -3.90
N THR A 109 3.43 -2.95 -4.14
CA THR A 109 2.88 -4.15 -3.52
C THR A 109 3.99 -4.92 -2.81
N ALA A 110 3.92 -4.99 -1.50
CA ALA A 110 4.95 -5.59 -0.65
C ALA A 110 4.69 -7.07 -0.34
N ASN A 111 4.21 -7.83 -1.35
CA ASN A 111 4.01 -9.28 -1.27
C ASN A 111 4.43 -9.95 -2.59
N ASN A 112 4.51 -11.28 -2.58
CA ASN A 112 4.92 -12.09 -3.73
C ASN A 112 3.73 -12.80 -4.40
N PHE A 113 2.52 -12.26 -4.28
CA PHE A 113 1.36 -12.83 -4.95
C PHE A 113 1.41 -12.56 -6.46
N PRO A 114 0.90 -13.47 -7.29
CA PRO A 114 0.79 -13.23 -8.72
C PRO A 114 0.00 -11.97 -9.04
N ASN A 115 0.47 -11.20 -10.00
CA ASN A 115 -0.24 -10.05 -10.53
C ASN A 115 -1.24 -10.49 -11.59
N VAL A 116 -2.47 -9.95 -11.52
CA VAL A 116 -3.54 -10.23 -12.47
C VAL A 116 -4.11 -8.91 -12.96
N LEU A 117 -4.06 -8.68 -14.27
CA LEU A 117 -4.70 -7.56 -14.92
C LEU A 117 -6.02 -8.01 -15.54
N ILE A 118 -7.12 -7.38 -15.16
CA ILE A 118 -8.44 -7.57 -15.75
C ILE A 118 -8.77 -6.31 -16.55
N ILE A 119 -9.00 -6.49 -17.85
CA ILE A 119 -9.36 -5.39 -18.76
C ILE A 119 -10.82 -5.60 -19.17
N ASP A 120 -11.66 -4.59 -18.96
CA ASP A 120 -13.06 -4.61 -19.38
C ASP A 120 -13.43 -3.22 -19.92
N ASP A 121 -14.64 -3.07 -20.44
CA ASP A 121 -15.08 -1.79 -21.01
C ASP A 121 -15.25 -0.71 -19.92
N ARG A 122 -15.71 -1.07 -18.72
CA ARG A 122 -15.94 -0.16 -17.59
C ARG A 122 -15.96 -0.88 -16.26
N VAL A 123 -15.99 -0.12 -15.17
CA VAL A 123 -16.20 -0.66 -13.82
C VAL A 123 -17.52 -1.44 -13.76
N PRO A 124 -17.51 -2.70 -13.26
CA PRO A 124 -18.66 -3.60 -13.35
C PRO A 124 -19.68 -3.33 -12.25
N TYR A 125 -20.41 -2.21 -12.35
CA TYR A 125 -21.51 -1.90 -11.44
C TYR A 125 -22.68 -2.88 -11.67
N PRO A 126 -23.12 -3.65 -10.66
CA PRO A 126 -24.17 -4.66 -10.85
C PRO A 126 -25.50 -4.11 -11.37
N HIS A 127 -25.82 -2.85 -11.07
CA HIS A 127 -27.06 -2.21 -11.50
C HIS A 127 -27.12 -1.90 -13.01
N LEU A 128 -26.01 -1.96 -13.72
CA LEU A 128 -25.97 -1.74 -15.18
C LEU A 128 -26.51 -2.92 -15.99
N GLY A 129 -26.73 -4.06 -15.36
CA GLY A 129 -27.25 -5.25 -16.04
C GLY A 129 -26.23 -5.95 -16.95
N ALA A 130 -26.72 -6.70 -17.94
CA ALA A 130 -25.92 -7.46 -18.91
C ALA A 130 -24.82 -8.35 -18.23
N GLY A 131 -23.55 -8.22 -18.62
CA GLY A 131 -22.43 -8.97 -18.08
C GLY A 131 -21.85 -8.44 -16.76
N TYR A 132 -22.19 -7.21 -16.35
CA TYR A 132 -21.54 -6.55 -15.20
C TYR A 132 -21.76 -7.23 -13.86
N PRO A 133 -22.96 -7.76 -13.52
CA PRO A 133 -23.12 -8.54 -12.29
C PRO A 133 -22.20 -9.75 -12.24
N ARG A 134 -22.00 -10.42 -13.38
CA ARG A 134 -21.09 -11.57 -13.49
C ARG A 134 -19.63 -11.14 -13.30
N CYS A 135 -19.19 -10.08 -13.94
CA CYS A 135 -17.84 -9.54 -13.77
C CYS A 135 -17.59 -9.11 -12.32
N SER A 136 -18.55 -8.40 -11.70
CA SER A 136 -18.47 -8.02 -10.28
C SER A 136 -18.34 -9.24 -9.37
N HIS A 137 -19.09 -10.32 -9.64
CA HIS A 137 -19.00 -11.57 -8.89
C HIS A 137 -17.61 -12.21 -9.05
N ILE A 138 -17.09 -12.30 -10.29
CA ILE A 138 -15.75 -12.84 -10.57
C ILE A 138 -14.69 -12.04 -9.79
N LEU A 139 -14.75 -10.72 -9.80
CA LEU A 139 -13.81 -9.88 -9.03
C LEU A 139 -13.86 -10.17 -7.54
N LYS A 140 -15.07 -10.38 -6.98
CA LYS A 140 -15.24 -10.75 -5.57
C LYS A 140 -14.59 -12.09 -5.24
N GLU A 141 -14.83 -13.10 -6.05
CA GLU A 141 -14.23 -14.43 -5.85
C GLU A 141 -12.70 -14.39 -5.99
N LEU A 142 -12.18 -13.74 -7.03
CA LEU A 142 -10.74 -13.59 -7.22
C LEU A 142 -10.08 -12.81 -6.08
N SER A 143 -10.76 -11.83 -5.50
CA SER A 143 -10.22 -11.03 -4.39
C SER A 143 -10.04 -11.80 -3.08
N GLN A 144 -10.60 -13.02 -2.98
CA GLN A 144 -10.39 -13.93 -1.84
C GLN A 144 -9.14 -14.81 -2.01
N LEU A 145 -8.54 -14.81 -3.20
CA LEU A 145 -7.33 -15.56 -3.50
C LEU A 145 -6.08 -14.71 -3.21
N PRO A 146 -4.90 -15.33 -3.01
CA PRO A 146 -3.65 -14.62 -2.86
C PRO A 146 -3.16 -14.04 -4.21
N LEU A 147 -3.85 -13.01 -4.70
CA LEU A 147 -3.62 -12.35 -5.97
C LEU A 147 -3.53 -10.82 -5.78
N ASN A 148 -2.67 -10.18 -6.55
CA ASN A 148 -2.64 -8.73 -6.73
C ASN A 148 -3.47 -8.40 -7.97
N ILE A 149 -4.68 -7.90 -7.78
CA ILE A 149 -5.62 -7.67 -8.87
C ILE A 149 -5.63 -6.19 -9.23
N SER A 150 -5.37 -5.91 -10.51
CA SER A 150 -5.59 -4.60 -11.13
C SER A 150 -6.72 -4.69 -12.14
N PHE A 151 -7.66 -3.78 -12.07
CA PHE A 151 -8.80 -3.66 -13.00
C PHE A 151 -8.62 -2.41 -13.85
N TYR A 152 -8.67 -2.57 -15.18
CA TYR A 152 -8.46 -1.49 -16.13
C TYR A 152 -9.72 -1.25 -16.97
N PRO A 153 -10.48 -0.15 -16.73
CA PRO A 153 -11.61 0.22 -17.55
C PRO A 153 -11.16 0.93 -18.83
N LEU A 154 -11.53 0.38 -20.01
CA LEU A 154 -11.20 0.96 -21.32
C LEU A 154 -12.05 2.19 -21.68
N GLN A 155 -13.27 2.24 -21.16
CA GLN A 155 -14.23 3.31 -21.35
C GLN A 155 -14.64 3.84 -19.97
N PHE A 156 -15.11 5.08 -19.92
CA PHE A 156 -15.57 5.68 -18.66
C PHE A 156 -14.52 5.59 -17.53
N PRO A 157 -13.27 6.05 -17.76
CA PRO A 157 -12.21 5.90 -16.77
C PRO A 157 -12.31 6.87 -15.59
N ASN A 158 -13.27 7.80 -15.59
CA ASN A 158 -13.39 8.91 -14.64
C ASN A 158 -14.46 8.64 -13.58
N ASP A 159 -14.51 7.42 -13.07
CA ASP A 159 -15.39 7.08 -11.95
C ASP A 159 -14.93 7.74 -10.64
N ASP A 160 -15.89 8.05 -9.77
CA ASP A 160 -15.60 8.57 -8.44
C ASP A 160 -15.18 7.46 -7.49
N TRP A 161 -14.11 7.70 -6.72
CA TRP A 161 -13.55 6.73 -5.78
C TRP A 161 -14.55 6.28 -4.71
N SER A 162 -15.46 7.14 -4.27
CA SER A 162 -16.44 6.81 -3.23
C SER A 162 -17.49 5.82 -3.72
N SER A 163 -17.92 5.92 -4.96
CA SER A 163 -18.88 5.00 -5.58
C SER A 163 -18.23 3.71 -6.05
N LEU A 164 -16.99 3.77 -6.50
CA LEU A 164 -16.24 2.67 -7.06
C LEU A 164 -16.09 1.52 -6.05
N TYR A 165 -15.64 1.80 -4.83
CA TYR A 165 -15.45 0.77 -3.79
C TYR A 165 -16.74 0.33 -3.10
N GLY A 166 -17.88 0.84 -3.53
CA GLY A 166 -19.21 0.23 -3.28
C GLY A 166 -19.49 -0.97 -4.19
N ALA A 167 -18.85 -1.04 -5.36
CA ALA A 167 -19.08 -2.07 -6.40
C ALA A 167 -17.90 -3.04 -6.59
N VAL A 168 -16.68 -2.61 -6.30
CA VAL A 168 -15.46 -3.38 -6.48
C VAL A 168 -14.84 -3.68 -5.10
N PRO A 169 -14.28 -4.89 -4.87
CA PRO A 169 -13.57 -5.17 -3.62
C PRO A 169 -12.42 -4.19 -3.35
N LYS A 170 -12.24 -3.79 -2.10
CA LYS A 170 -11.23 -2.79 -1.70
C LYS A 170 -9.78 -3.21 -1.95
N SER A 171 -9.52 -4.51 -2.09
CA SER A 171 -8.22 -5.07 -2.44
C SER A 171 -7.91 -5.04 -3.94
N VAL A 172 -8.89 -4.70 -4.79
CA VAL A 172 -8.70 -4.55 -6.22
C VAL A 172 -8.24 -3.13 -6.53
N GLU A 173 -7.10 -3.01 -7.18
CA GLU A 173 -6.67 -1.74 -7.74
C GLU A 173 -7.47 -1.40 -8.99
N VAL A 174 -8.07 -0.21 -9.06
CA VAL A 174 -8.73 0.27 -10.28
C VAL A 174 -7.92 1.39 -10.90
N ILE A 175 -7.59 1.24 -12.18
CA ILE A 175 -6.78 2.21 -12.93
C ILE A 175 -7.71 3.24 -13.55
N LEU A 176 -7.84 4.39 -12.94
CA LEU A 176 -8.65 5.51 -13.44
C LEU A 176 -7.84 6.46 -14.34
N ASP A 177 -8.54 7.34 -15.03
CA ASP A 177 -8.02 8.48 -15.82
C ASP A 177 -7.14 8.13 -17.05
N ARG A 178 -7.09 6.86 -17.46
CA ARG A 178 -6.27 6.44 -18.61
C ARG A 178 -7.08 5.99 -19.82
N GLY A 179 -8.10 5.18 -19.65
CA GLY A 179 -8.95 4.69 -20.73
C GLY A 179 -8.19 3.91 -21.80
N ARG A 180 -8.83 3.74 -22.97
CA ARG A 180 -8.26 2.96 -24.08
C ARG A 180 -6.93 3.53 -24.61
N ALA A 181 -6.79 4.84 -24.66
CA ALA A 181 -5.59 5.48 -25.19
C ALA A 181 -4.35 5.25 -24.32
N GLY A 182 -4.50 5.16 -23.00
CA GLY A 182 -3.41 4.97 -22.07
C GLY A 182 -3.04 3.52 -21.76
N LEU A 183 -3.72 2.53 -22.39
CA LEU A 183 -3.47 1.12 -22.07
C LEU A 183 -2.06 0.65 -22.43
N ALA A 184 -1.58 1.04 -23.62
CA ALA A 184 -0.24 0.62 -24.07
C ALA A 184 0.86 1.18 -23.15
N ASP A 185 0.78 2.46 -22.81
CA ASP A 185 1.73 3.11 -21.90
C ASP A 185 1.67 2.47 -20.50
N PHE A 186 0.45 2.19 -20.00
CA PHE A 186 0.27 1.50 -18.73
C PHE A 186 0.93 0.11 -18.70
N LEU A 187 0.80 -0.68 -19.77
CA LEU A 187 1.42 -2.00 -19.86
C LEU A 187 2.96 -1.92 -19.91
N LEU A 188 3.51 -0.89 -20.59
CA LEU A 188 4.95 -0.64 -20.62
C LEU A 188 5.47 -0.14 -19.26
N GLU A 189 4.73 0.69 -18.55
CA GLU A 189 5.07 1.18 -17.22
C GLU A 189 5.03 0.05 -16.16
N ARG A 190 4.30 -1.01 -16.43
CA ARG A 190 4.10 -2.16 -15.54
C ARG A 190 4.62 -3.45 -16.14
N GLU A 191 5.91 -3.52 -16.37
CA GLU A 191 6.57 -4.76 -16.72
C GLU A 191 6.34 -5.81 -15.61
N GLY A 192 5.66 -6.92 -15.92
CA GLY A 192 5.47 -8.03 -14.98
C GLY A 192 4.04 -8.42 -14.63
N PHE A 193 3.06 -8.11 -15.49
CA PHE A 193 1.77 -8.80 -15.49
C PHE A 193 1.90 -10.16 -16.16
#